data_886919a44aeb5df649dc933476499b78
#
_entry.id   886919a44aeb5df649dc933476499b78
#
_cell.length_a   1.000
_cell.length_b   1.000
_cell.length_c   1.000
_cell.angle_alpha   90.00
_cell.angle_beta   90.00
_cell.angle_gamma   90.00
#
_symmetry.space_group_name_H-M   'P 1'
#
loop_
_entity.id
_entity.type
_entity.pdbx_description
1 polymer ?
#
loop_
_entity_poly.entity_id
_entity_poly.type
_entity_poly.pdbx_seq_one_letter_code
_entity_poly.pdbx_strand_id
1 'polypeptide(L)'
;MPDPKTYLFNLPAAGRPDPFPIPEVLYPNVQNFWASSTSSRIFDPILGIKAVVIHATAGGSSAGAMSVMQAGTASFHWLVPDENESQHGHVVWACAPEARAAWHVRNDKSHPQVNGGATRVNHWSLGIEVVNTQVSDPFSNWQVEVTATIVRYCWAKYPNLKTIVSHAALDPHRRTDPGTNFDWARFRQLVLSPPGTESASSMIAGVTPMGKLAPADLKACCTG
;
A
#
# COMPACT_ATOMS: atom_id res chain seq x y z
N MET A 1 -13.32 -14.49 -14.58
CA MET A 1 -12.58 -13.38 -13.94
C MET A 1 -11.18 -13.89 -13.63
N PRO A 2 -10.13 -13.08 -13.70
CA PRO A 2 -8.79 -13.55 -13.42
C PRO A 2 -8.65 -13.99 -11.96
N ASP A 3 -7.84 -15.03 -11.73
CA ASP A 3 -7.63 -15.61 -10.39
C ASP A 3 -6.64 -14.74 -9.60
N PRO A 4 -7.01 -14.19 -8.42
CA PRO A 4 -6.11 -13.41 -7.58
C PRO A 4 -4.80 -14.12 -7.18
N LYS A 5 -4.80 -15.44 -7.17
CA LYS A 5 -3.60 -16.25 -6.91
C LYS A 5 -2.53 -16.12 -8.01
N THR A 6 -2.90 -15.57 -9.16
CA THR A 6 -1.98 -15.30 -10.27
C THR A 6 -1.59 -13.83 -10.40
N TYR A 7 -2.07 -12.95 -9.49
CA TYR A 7 -1.81 -11.53 -9.55
C TYR A 7 -0.39 -11.21 -9.14
N LEU A 8 0.46 -11.15 -10.14
CA LEU A 8 1.87 -10.82 -10.01
C LEU A 8 2.36 -10.17 -11.29
N PHE A 9 3.15 -9.10 -11.17
CA PHE A 9 3.94 -8.57 -12.27
C PHE A 9 5.24 -7.92 -11.78
N ASN A 10 6.23 -7.91 -12.66
CA ASN A 10 7.49 -7.24 -12.40
C ASN A 10 7.49 -5.82 -12.97
N LEU A 11 8.08 -4.91 -12.21
CA LEU A 11 8.37 -3.56 -12.65
C LEU A 11 9.58 -3.58 -13.58
N PRO A 12 9.50 -2.97 -14.77
CA PRO A 12 10.62 -2.94 -15.69
C PRO A 12 11.77 -2.09 -15.16
N ALA A 13 12.97 -2.34 -15.64
CA ALA A 13 14.13 -1.51 -15.30
C ALA A 13 13.99 -0.08 -15.85
N ALA A 14 13.40 0.05 -17.04
CA ALA A 14 13.07 1.34 -17.63
C ALA A 14 11.66 1.79 -17.22
N GLY A 15 11.42 3.11 -17.24
CA GLY A 15 10.10 3.69 -16.94
C GLY A 15 9.83 3.92 -15.46
N ARG A 16 10.85 3.79 -14.60
CA ARG A 16 10.76 4.20 -13.19
C ARG A 16 10.39 5.69 -13.12
N PRO A 17 9.34 6.06 -12.35
CA PRO A 17 8.99 7.47 -12.19
C PRO A 17 10.10 8.24 -11.46
N ASP A 18 10.18 9.55 -11.72
CA ASP A 18 10.88 10.44 -10.81
C ASP A 18 10.19 10.47 -9.44
N PRO A 19 10.92 10.74 -8.34
CA PRO A 19 10.34 10.87 -7.02
C PRO A 19 9.27 11.96 -6.95
N PHE A 20 8.11 11.63 -6.40
CA PHE A 20 6.99 12.54 -6.20
C PHE A 20 6.29 12.24 -4.87
N PRO A 21 5.66 13.23 -4.22
CA PRO A 21 4.86 13.00 -3.02
C PRO A 21 3.50 12.38 -3.36
N ILE A 22 2.95 11.59 -2.45
CA ILE A 22 1.54 11.19 -2.49
C ILE A 22 0.74 12.00 -1.44
N PRO A 23 -0.53 12.29 -1.70
CA PRO A 23 -1.39 13.00 -0.76
C PRO A 23 -1.89 12.05 0.34
N GLU A 24 -0.98 11.62 1.21
CA GLU A 24 -1.31 10.77 2.35
C GLU A 24 -1.54 11.60 3.61
N VAL A 25 -2.42 11.13 4.47
CA VAL A 25 -2.72 11.70 5.78
C VAL A 25 -2.51 10.61 6.83
N LEU A 26 -1.87 10.95 7.93
CA LEU A 26 -1.71 10.02 9.03
C LEU A 26 -3.08 9.65 9.62
N TYR A 27 -3.35 8.35 9.74
CA TYR A 27 -4.62 7.92 10.34
C TYR A 27 -4.74 8.44 11.78
N PRO A 28 -5.90 8.96 12.21
CA PRO A 28 -6.06 9.54 13.54
C PRO A 28 -5.58 8.60 14.64
N ASN A 29 -4.70 9.10 15.50
CA ASN A 29 -4.14 8.39 16.66
C ASN A 29 -3.29 7.14 16.33
N VAL A 30 -2.98 6.84 15.08
CA VAL A 30 -2.18 5.64 14.74
C VAL A 30 -0.80 5.64 15.38
N GLN A 31 -0.22 6.81 15.64
CA GLN A 31 1.06 6.98 16.32
C GLN A 31 1.08 6.35 17.73
N ASN A 32 -0.08 6.14 18.34
CA ASN A 32 -0.18 5.56 19.67
C ASN A 32 -0.10 4.02 19.66
N PHE A 33 -0.26 3.38 18.50
CA PHE A 33 -0.34 1.91 18.45
C PHE A 33 0.40 1.25 17.27
N TRP A 34 0.88 1.96 16.25
CA TRP A 34 1.59 1.30 15.15
C TRP A 34 2.82 0.50 15.63
N ALA A 35 3.47 0.94 16.70
CA ALA A 35 4.66 0.28 17.22
C ALA A 35 4.39 -1.14 17.74
N SER A 36 3.21 -1.39 18.32
CA SER A 36 2.79 -2.70 18.84
C SER A 36 2.31 -3.68 17.77
N SER A 37 2.09 -3.20 16.54
CA SER A 37 1.66 -4.00 15.39
C SER A 37 2.68 -4.06 14.27
N THR A 38 3.91 -3.60 14.50
CA THR A 38 5.03 -3.65 13.55
C THR A 38 6.31 -4.12 14.22
N SER A 39 7.31 -4.48 13.44
CA SER A 39 8.65 -4.80 13.94
C SER A 39 9.73 -4.01 13.20
N SER A 40 10.93 -3.97 13.75
CA SER A 40 12.09 -3.45 13.03
C SER A 40 12.36 -4.32 11.80
N ARG A 41 12.73 -3.72 10.68
CA ARG A 41 13.17 -4.48 9.51
C ARG A 41 14.51 -5.14 9.80
N ILE A 42 14.68 -6.37 9.30
CA ILE A 42 15.98 -7.07 9.35
C ILE A 42 16.88 -6.70 8.17
N PHE A 43 16.35 -5.99 7.19
CA PHE A 43 17.05 -5.47 6.02
C PHE A 43 17.03 -3.95 6.03
N ASP A 44 17.91 -3.34 5.25
CA ASP A 44 17.92 -1.90 5.04
C ASP A 44 16.52 -1.39 4.62
N PRO A 45 15.98 -0.35 5.25
CA PRO A 45 14.61 0.09 5.00
C PRO A 45 14.40 0.71 3.61
N ILE A 46 15.47 1.07 2.89
CA ILE A 46 15.41 1.59 1.52
C ILE A 46 15.87 0.55 0.51
N LEU A 47 17.07 0.00 0.67
CA LEU A 47 17.66 -0.96 -0.27
C LEU A 47 17.07 -2.37 -0.12
N GLY A 48 16.50 -2.67 1.05
CA GLY A 48 15.90 -3.96 1.37
C GLY A 48 14.51 -4.18 0.78
N ILE A 49 13.80 -3.14 0.34
CA ILE A 49 12.45 -3.26 -0.22
C ILE A 49 12.50 -3.87 -1.63
N LYS A 50 11.80 -4.99 -1.81
CA LYS A 50 11.78 -5.78 -3.05
C LYS A 50 10.39 -5.90 -3.68
N ALA A 51 9.33 -5.80 -2.88
CA ALA A 51 7.96 -5.95 -3.36
C ALA A 51 6.97 -5.00 -2.67
N VAL A 52 5.84 -4.76 -3.36
CA VAL A 52 4.59 -4.26 -2.75
C VAL A 52 3.56 -5.37 -2.82
N VAL A 53 2.85 -5.58 -1.71
CA VAL A 53 1.78 -6.56 -1.60
C VAL A 53 0.43 -5.82 -1.55
N ILE A 54 -0.49 -6.23 -2.41
CA ILE A 54 -1.84 -5.67 -2.48
C ILE A 54 -2.79 -6.57 -1.71
N HIS A 55 -3.54 -5.97 -0.79
CA HIS A 55 -4.53 -6.60 0.05
C HIS A 55 -5.92 -5.99 -0.15
N ALA A 56 -6.92 -6.66 0.37
CA ALA A 56 -8.24 -6.09 0.64
C ALA A 56 -8.71 -6.55 2.01
N THR A 57 -9.39 -5.65 2.72
CA THR A 57 -9.72 -5.78 4.14
C THR A 57 -10.65 -6.95 4.47
N ALA A 58 -11.39 -7.48 3.49
CA ALA A 58 -12.55 -8.38 3.70
C ALA A 58 -13.59 -7.75 4.65
N GLY A 59 -13.61 -6.43 4.75
CA GLY A 59 -14.49 -5.63 5.58
C GLY A 59 -14.87 -4.35 4.86
N GLY A 60 -15.98 -3.73 5.25
CA GLY A 60 -16.58 -2.58 4.56
C GLY A 60 -16.17 -1.22 5.13
N SER A 61 -15.11 -1.11 5.95
CA SER A 61 -14.74 0.21 6.50
C SER A 61 -13.28 0.31 6.92
N SER A 62 -12.74 1.52 6.79
CA SER A 62 -11.42 1.90 7.30
C SER A 62 -11.31 1.71 8.82
N ALA A 63 -12.33 2.09 9.57
CA ALA A 63 -12.35 1.92 11.02
C ALA A 63 -12.24 0.44 11.44
N GLY A 64 -12.90 -0.47 10.69
CA GLY A 64 -12.78 -1.92 10.91
C GLY A 64 -11.36 -2.42 10.67
N ALA A 65 -10.72 -2.02 9.57
CA ALA A 65 -9.33 -2.37 9.29
C ALA A 65 -8.37 -1.84 10.38
N MET A 66 -8.57 -0.60 10.82
CA MET A 66 -7.73 0.01 11.85
C MET A 66 -7.93 -0.61 13.22
N SER A 67 -9.12 -1.12 13.54
CA SER A 67 -9.35 -1.87 14.78
C SER A 67 -8.49 -3.15 14.85
N VAL A 68 -8.29 -3.83 13.74
CA VAL A 68 -7.41 -5.01 13.63
C VAL A 68 -5.95 -4.61 13.86
N MET A 69 -5.52 -3.48 13.31
CA MET A 69 -4.18 -2.96 13.55
C MET A 69 -3.97 -2.53 14.98
N GLN A 70 -4.95 -1.84 15.59
CA GLN A 70 -4.93 -1.43 17.00
C GLN A 70 -4.86 -2.63 17.96
N ALA A 71 -5.54 -3.73 17.62
CA ALA A 71 -5.47 -4.98 18.36
C ALA A 71 -4.10 -5.70 18.23
N GLY A 72 -3.19 -5.22 17.40
CA GLY A 72 -1.86 -5.81 17.21
C GLY A 72 -1.86 -7.15 16.48
N THR A 73 -2.90 -7.45 15.68
CA THR A 73 -3.03 -8.73 14.97
C THR A 73 -2.56 -8.69 13.52
N ALA A 74 -2.67 -7.55 12.87
CA ALA A 74 -2.15 -7.28 11.52
C ALA A 74 -1.88 -5.79 11.38
N SER A 75 -1.10 -5.41 10.36
CA SER A 75 -0.84 -4.01 10.03
C SER A 75 -0.43 -3.86 8.57
N PHE A 76 -0.52 -2.65 8.08
CA PHE A 76 -0.21 -2.26 6.69
C PHE A 76 0.36 -0.84 6.68
N HIS A 77 1.02 -0.46 5.58
CA HIS A 77 1.65 0.85 5.48
C HIS A 77 0.63 1.91 5.06
N TRP A 78 -0.23 1.56 4.11
CA TRP A 78 -1.32 2.41 3.64
C TRP A 78 -2.65 1.68 3.67
N LEU A 79 -3.70 2.46 3.94
CA LEU A 79 -5.08 2.05 3.81
C LEU A 79 -5.76 2.97 2.80
N VAL A 80 -6.36 2.36 1.78
CA VAL A 80 -7.19 3.02 0.78
C VAL A 80 -8.65 2.73 1.14
N PRO A 81 -9.41 3.74 1.61
CA PRO A 81 -10.80 3.55 2.02
C PRO A 81 -11.74 3.26 0.85
N ASP A 82 -12.95 2.84 1.16
CA ASP A 82 -14.06 3.01 0.23
C ASP A 82 -14.41 4.50 0.14
N GLU A 83 -14.51 5.04 -1.06
CA GLU A 83 -14.83 6.45 -1.29
C GLU A 83 -16.23 6.84 -0.79
N ASN A 84 -17.09 5.87 -0.55
CA ASN A 84 -18.43 6.09 0.03
C ASN A 84 -18.39 6.24 1.55
N GLU A 85 -17.25 6.02 2.20
CA GLU A 85 -17.10 6.26 3.63
C GLU A 85 -17.17 7.76 3.92
N SER A 86 -18.22 8.22 4.64
CA SER A 86 -18.48 9.64 4.90
C SER A 86 -17.36 10.36 5.64
N GLN A 87 -16.59 9.66 6.45
CA GLN A 87 -15.49 10.22 7.26
C GLN A 87 -14.12 10.06 6.63
N HIS A 88 -13.95 9.11 5.70
CA HIS A 88 -12.65 8.65 5.23
C HIS A 88 -12.52 8.64 3.71
N GLY A 89 -13.60 8.89 2.98
CA GLY A 89 -13.61 8.86 1.53
C GLY A 89 -12.57 9.80 0.90
N HIS A 90 -11.94 9.38 -0.18
CA HIS A 90 -10.94 10.13 -0.96
C HIS A 90 -9.64 10.51 -0.21
N VAL A 91 -9.34 9.85 0.91
CA VAL A 91 -8.12 10.07 1.70
C VAL A 91 -7.26 8.81 1.68
N VAL A 92 -5.98 8.94 1.37
CA VAL A 92 -5.01 7.86 1.56
C VAL A 92 -4.49 7.93 2.99
N TRP A 93 -4.75 6.89 3.76
CA TRP A 93 -4.30 6.83 5.14
C TRP A 93 -2.90 6.23 5.25
N ALA A 94 -1.95 6.99 5.80
CA ALA A 94 -0.68 6.46 6.28
C ALA A 94 -0.91 5.80 7.65
N CYS A 95 -0.53 4.52 7.80
CA CYS A 95 -0.81 3.71 8.98
C CYS A 95 0.44 3.26 9.71
N ALA A 96 1.37 2.57 9.03
CA ALA A 96 2.66 2.21 9.61
C ALA A 96 3.79 2.94 8.91
N PRO A 97 4.84 3.37 9.63
CA PRO A 97 6.03 3.93 8.99
C PRO A 97 6.66 2.94 8.01
N GLU A 98 6.99 3.37 6.80
CA GLU A 98 7.60 2.53 5.77
C GLU A 98 8.92 1.88 6.21
N ALA A 99 9.66 2.54 7.12
CA ALA A 99 10.88 2.03 7.72
C ALA A 99 10.64 0.82 8.65
N ARG A 100 9.39 0.51 8.99
CA ARG A 100 9.00 -0.62 9.82
C ARG A 100 8.49 -1.77 8.96
N ALA A 101 8.60 -3.00 9.47
CA ALA A 101 7.97 -4.17 8.89
C ALA A 101 6.54 -4.28 9.43
N ALA A 102 5.56 -3.86 8.65
CA ALA A 102 4.15 -4.07 8.96
C ALA A 102 3.81 -5.56 8.86
N TRP A 103 2.88 -6.05 9.70
CA TRP A 103 2.52 -7.47 9.79
C TRP A 103 1.34 -7.79 8.87
N HIS A 104 1.59 -7.80 7.56
CA HIS A 104 0.54 -8.00 6.54
C HIS A 104 0.59 -9.38 5.85
N VAL A 105 1.71 -10.12 5.99
CA VAL A 105 1.87 -11.48 5.46
C VAL A 105 2.45 -12.37 6.54
N ARG A 106 2.00 -13.63 6.63
CA ARG A 106 2.62 -14.59 7.57
C ARG A 106 4.07 -14.85 7.19
N ASN A 107 4.93 -14.97 8.20
CA ASN A 107 6.38 -15.08 8.01
C ASN A 107 6.85 -16.33 7.25
N ASP A 108 6.03 -17.40 7.23
CA ASP A 108 6.29 -18.66 6.55
C ASP A 108 5.89 -18.66 5.07
N LYS A 109 5.27 -17.58 4.59
CA LYS A 109 4.77 -17.48 3.21
C LYS A 109 5.82 -16.93 2.26
N SER A 110 5.74 -17.38 1.01
CA SER A 110 6.62 -16.94 -0.08
C SER A 110 5.99 -17.31 -1.43
N HIS A 111 6.56 -16.75 -2.50
CA HIS A 111 6.23 -17.15 -3.87
C HIS A 111 7.53 -17.29 -4.68
N PRO A 112 7.73 -18.37 -5.47
CA PRO A 112 9.00 -18.62 -6.16
C PRO A 112 9.49 -17.47 -7.04
N GLN A 113 8.58 -16.73 -7.67
CA GLN A 113 8.88 -15.59 -8.56
C GLN A 113 9.05 -14.26 -7.82
N VAL A 114 8.84 -14.21 -6.50
CA VAL A 114 8.95 -13.00 -5.69
C VAL A 114 10.17 -13.10 -4.79
N ASN A 115 11.14 -12.24 -5.00
CA ASN A 115 12.38 -12.18 -4.23
C ASN A 115 13.07 -13.55 -4.07
N GLY A 116 13.06 -14.38 -5.14
CA GLY A 116 13.68 -15.70 -5.14
C GLY A 116 13.05 -16.72 -4.20
N GLY A 117 11.77 -16.55 -3.83
CA GLY A 117 11.08 -17.45 -2.91
C GLY A 117 11.40 -17.20 -1.43
N ALA A 118 11.99 -16.07 -1.10
CA ALA A 118 12.32 -15.72 0.29
C ALA A 118 11.06 -15.60 1.16
N THR A 119 11.13 -16.17 2.36
CA THR A 119 10.12 -16.00 3.43
C THR A 119 10.29 -14.65 4.16
N ARG A 120 9.54 -14.42 5.24
CA ARG A 120 9.56 -13.18 6.04
C ARG A 120 9.25 -11.94 5.18
N VAL A 121 8.22 -12.05 4.35
CA VAL A 121 7.79 -11.04 3.38
C VAL A 121 7.68 -9.64 3.98
N ASN A 122 7.19 -9.52 5.20
CA ASN A 122 7.03 -8.24 5.91
C ASN A 122 8.32 -7.42 6.00
N HIS A 123 9.48 -8.07 6.04
CA HIS A 123 10.76 -7.39 6.23
C HIS A 123 11.33 -6.77 4.94
N TRP A 124 10.88 -7.23 3.78
CA TRP A 124 11.36 -6.76 2.48
C TRP A 124 10.24 -6.29 1.54
N SER A 125 9.02 -6.10 2.08
CA SER A 125 7.89 -5.59 1.33
C SER A 125 7.17 -4.43 2.03
N LEU A 126 6.29 -3.79 1.28
CA LEU A 126 5.32 -2.81 1.76
C LEU A 126 3.92 -3.36 1.49
N GLY A 127 2.98 -3.17 2.41
CA GLY A 127 1.59 -3.61 2.28
C GLY A 127 0.65 -2.44 2.06
N ILE A 128 -0.22 -2.56 1.07
CA ILE A 128 -1.34 -1.65 0.81
C ILE A 128 -2.63 -2.42 1.05
N GLU A 129 -3.45 -1.92 1.95
CA GLU A 129 -4.77 -2.46 2.26
C GLU A 129 -5.84 -1.61 1.57
N VAL A 130 -6.75 -2.23 0.82
CA VAL A 130 -7.87 -1.54 0.17
C VAL A 130 -9.17 -1.99 0.82
N VAL A 131 -9.99 -1.05 1.27
CA VAL A 131 -11.28 -1.38 1.89
C VAL A 131 -12.21 -1.97 0.85
N ASN A 132 -12.58 -3.24 1.05
CA ASN A 132 -13.48 -3.97 0.18
C ASN A 132 -13.91 -5.27 0.86
N THR A 133 -15.19 -5.65 0.76
CA THR A 133 -15.73 -6.87 1.38
C THR A 133 -15.32 -8.14 0.65
N GLN A 134 -14.83 -8.05 -0.58
CA GLN A 134 -14.49 -9.14 -1.51
C GLN A 134 -15.68 -10.00 -1.96
N VAL A 135 -16.88 -9.72 -1.46
CA VAL A 135 -18.11 -10.47 -1.78
C VAL A 135 -19.01 -9.57 -2.63
N SER A 136 -19.02 -9.75 -3.94
CA SER A 136 -19.83 -8.94 -4.88
C SER A 136 -19.67 -7.41 -4.77
N ASP A 137 -18.64 -6.96 -4.11
CA ASP A 137 -18.30 -5.57 -3.85
C ASP A 137 -17.27 -5.11 -4.91
N PRO A 138 -17.64 -4.22 -5.85
CA PRO A 138 -16.70 -3.75 -6.85
C PRO A 138 -15.71 -2.76 -6.22
N PHE A 139 -14.46 -2.84 -6.64
CA PHE A 139 -13.53 -1.74 -6.38
C PHE A 139 -13.88 -0.56 -7.27
N SER A 140 -13.90 0.63 -6.71
CA SER A 140 -14.10 1.83 -7.50
C SER A 140 -12.89 2.15 -8.37
N ASN A 141 -13.10 2.96 -9.40
CA ASN A 141 -12.01 3.46 -10.22
C ASN A 141 -10.98 4.23 -9.40
N TRP A 142 -11.45 5.03 -8.44
CA TRP A 142 -10.59 5.79 -7.55
C TRP A 142 -9.70 4.88 -6.70
N GLN A 143 -10.24 3.82 -6.10
CA GLN A 143 -9.45 2.86 -5.32
C GLN A 143 -8.33 2.23 -6.16
N VAL A 144 -8.63 1.82 -7.39
CA VAL A 144 -7.63 1.23 -8.30
C VAL A 144 -6.55 2.24 -8.68
N GLU A 145 -6.96 3.45 -9.04
CA GLU A 145 -6.07 4.54 -9.46
C GLU A 145 -5.15 5.02 -8.33
N VAL A 146 -5.70 5.22 -7.14
CA VAL A 146 -4.89 5.66 -5.99
C VAL A 146 -3.96 4.57 -5.51
N THR A 147 -4.37 3.30 -5.55
CA THR A 147 -3.50 2.16 -5.25
C THR A 147 -2.33 2.10 -6.23
N ALA A 148 -2.59 2.32 -7.53
CA ALA A 148 -1.54 2.40 -8.54
C ALA A 148 -0.58 3.59 -8.30
N THR A 149 -1.12 4.71 -7.86
CA THR A 149 -0.32 5.91 -7.51
C THR A 149 0.62 5.63 -6.34
N ILE A 150 0.15 4.97 -5.28
CA ILE A 150 1.01 4.56 -4.14
C ILE A 150 2.11 3.60 -4.63
N VAL A 151 1.79 2.63 -5.49
CA VAL A 151 2.79 1.72 -6.05
C VAL A 151 3.84 2.46 -6.88
N ARG A 152 3.43 3.44 -7.70
CA ARG A 152 4.36 4.27 -8.46
C ARG A 152 5.28 5.12 -7.56
N TYR A 153 4.74 5.67 -6.47
CA TYR A 153 5.52 6.33 -5.43
C TYR A 153 6.56 5.38 -4.82
N CYS A 154 6.16 4.18 -4.45
CA CYS A 154 7.08 3.17 -3.95
C CYS A 154 8.16 2.82 -5.00
N TRP A 155 7.77 2.68 -6.27
CA TRP A 155 8.71 2.38 -7.35
C TRP A 155 9.73 3.50 -7.54
N ALA A 156 9.31 4.77 -7.48
CA ALA A 156 10.21 5.92 -7.54
C ALA A 156 11.21 5.93 -6.37
N LYS A 157 10.72 5.66 -5.15
CA LYS A 157 11.47 5.78 -3.90
C LYS A 157 12.43 4.62 -3.64
N TYR A 158 12.04 3.38 -3.95
CA TYR A 158 12.78 2.18 -3.57
C TYR A 158 13.54 1.58 -4.75
N PRO A 159 14.87 1.74 -4.82
CA PRO A 159 15.65 1.39 -6.02
C PRO A 159 15.62 -0.11 -6.34
N ASN A 160 15.44 -0.96 -5.34
CA ASN A 160 15.43 -2.41 -5.48
C ASN A 160 14.00 -3.00 -5.53
N LEU A 161 12.96 -2.17 -5.54
CA LEU A 161 11.59 -2.64 -5.75
C LEU A 161 11.44 -3.20 -7.18
N LYS A 162 11.00 -4.46 -7.26
CA LYS A 162 10.92 -5.20 -8.53
C LYS A 162 9.56 -5.82 -8.80
N THR A 163 8.79 -6.16 -7.76
CA THR A 163 7.61 -7.01 -7.93
C THR A 163 6.41 -6.42 -7.22
N ILE A 164 5.27 -6.47 -7.89
CA ILE A 164 3.96 -6.22 -7.30
C ILE A 164 3.21 -7.54 -7.27
N VAL A 165 2.62 -7.87 -6.13
CA VAL A 165 2.02 -9.18 -5.92
C VAL A 165 0.76 -9.07 -5.04
N SER A 166 -0.23 -9.93 -5.24
CA SER A 166 -1.37 -10.06 -4.35
C SER A 166 -1.03 -10.90 -3.11
N HIS A 167 -1.78 -10.71 -2.04
CA HIS A 167 -1.69 -11.59 -0.88
C HIS A 167 -2.09 -13.04 -1.24
N ALA A 168 -3.13 -13.19 -2.08
CA ALA A 168 -3.57 -14.51 -2.54
C ALA A 168 -2.47 -15.30 -3.28
N ALA A 169 -1.59 -14.63 -4.03
CA ALA A 169 -0.46 -15.29 -4.69
C ALA A 169 0.60 -15.77 -3.69
N LEU A 170 0.79 -15.03 -2.59
CA LEU A 170 1.76 -15.41 -1.54
C LEU A 170 1.23 -16.51 -0.59
N ASP A 171 -0.09 -16.56 -0.35
CA ASP A 171 -0.72 -17.55 0.55
C ASP A 171 -1.99 -18.15 -0.09
N PRO A 172 -1.87 -18.89 -1.22
CA PRO A 172 -2.99 -19.30 -2.06
C PRO A 172 -3.95 -20.30 -1.41
N HIS A 173 -3.55 -20.91 -0.30
CA HIS A 173 -4.39 -21.85 0.45
C HIS A 173 -5.30 -21.16 1.47
N ARG A 174 -4.97 -19.93 1.87
CA ARG A 174 -5.69 -19.22 2.94
C ARG A 174 -6.28 -17.89 2.51
N ARG A 175 -5.76 -17.30 1.45
CA ARG A 175 -6.07 -15.93 1.05
C ARG A 175 -6.71 -15.88 -0.32
N THR A 176 -7.61 -14.92 -0.45
CA THR A 176 -8.30 -14.60 -1.70
C THR A 176 -8.09 -13.14 -2.10
N ASP A 177 -7.59 -12.32 -1.18
CA ASP A 177 -7.42 -10.88 -1.37
C ASP A 177 -6.31 -10.54 -2.39
N PRO A 178 -6.50 -9.47 -3.19
CA PRO A 178 -7.58 -8.49 -3.14
C PRO A 178 -8.93 -8.97 -3.71
N GLY A 179 -9.06 -10.19 -4.19
CA GLY A 179 -10.30 -10.75 -4.75
C GLY A 179 -10.40 -10.59 -6.27
N THR A 180 -11.37 -11.30 -6.86
CA THR A 180 -11.57 -11.34 -8.32
C THR A 180 -12.15 -10.04 -8.89
N ASN A 181 -12.73 -9.19 -8.02
CA ASN A 181 -13.33 -7.91 -8.41
C ASN A 181 -12.29 -6.77 -8.52
N PHE A 182 -11.07 -6.99 -8.05
CA PHE A 182 -9.99 -6.02 -8.25
C PHE A 182 -9.53 -6.04 -9.71
N ASP A 183 -9.66 -4.91 -10.41
CA ASP A 183 -9.22 -4.79 -11.81
C ASP A 183 -7.69 -4.76 -11.90
N TRP A 184 -7.09 -5.95 -11.80
CA TRP A 184 -5.65 -6.13 -11.85
C TRP A 184 -5.03 -5.70 -13.19
N ALA A 185 -5.77 -5.87 -14.28
CA ALA A 185 -5.28 -5.49 -15.60
C ALA A 185 -5.14 -3.97 -15.73
N ARG A 186 -6.19 -3.23 -15.35
CA ARG A 186 -6.16 -1.76 -15.31
C ARG A 186 -5.14 -1.25 -14.30
N PHE A 187 -5.11 -1.81 -13.09
CA PHE A 187 -4.12 -1.47 -12.06
C PHE A 187 -2.69 -1.59 -12.61
N ARG A 188 -2.35 -2.74 -13.22
CA ARG A 188 -1.04 -2.95 -13.85
C ARG A 188 -0.76 -1.91 -14.94
N GLN A 189 -1.73 -1.62 -15.80
CA GLN A 189 -1.59 -0.60 -16.84
C GLN A 189 -1.26 0.76 -16.24
N LEU A 190 -2.00 1.21 -15.21
CA LEU A 190 -1.77 2.48 -14.52
C LEU A 190 -0.39 2.55 -13.86
N VAL A 191 0.07 1.47 -13.24
CA VAL A 191 1.42 1.41 -12.65
C VAL A 191 2.50 1.56 -13.72
N LEU A 192 2.34 0.90 -14.87
CA LEU A 192 3.35 0.84 -15.93
C LEU A 192 3.25 1.98 -16.96
N SER A 193 2.22 2.82 -16.90
CA SER A 193 2.02 3.94 -17.84
C SER A 193 3.20 4.92 -17.80
N PRO A 194 3.68 5.40 -18.96
CA PRO A 194 4.72 6.43 -19.00
C PRO A 194 4.27 7.71 -18.29
N PRO A 195 5.19 8.47 -17.69
CA PRO A 195 4.87 9.80 -17.16
C PRO A 195 4.31 10.69 -18.29
N GLY A 196 3.15 11.32 -18.07
CA GLY A 196 2.58 12.30 -19.00
C GLY A 196 1.31 11.88 -19.75
N THR A 197 0.84 10.65 -19.60
CA THR A 197 -0.42 10.22 -20.24
C THR A 197 -1.67 10.54 -19.41
N GLU A 198 -1.52 10.81 -18.12
CA GLU A 198 -2.60 11.35 -17.29
C GLU A 198 -2.02 12.37 -16.29
N SER A 199 -2.57 13.57 -16.31
CA SER A 199 -2.21 14.61 -15.36
C SER A 199 -2.65 14.14 -13.95
N ALA A 200 -1.71 13.92 -13.06
CA ALA A 200 -1.97 13.68 -11.64
C ALA A 200 -2.81 14.82 -10.99
N SER A 201 -2.94 15.93 -11.69
CA SER A 201 -3.70 17.12 -11.28
C SER A 201 -5.22 16.96 -11.43
N SER A 202 -5.71 16.02 -12.25
CA SER A 202 -7.16 15.83 -12.42
C SER A 202 -7.77 14.90 -11.36
N MET A 203 -6.96 14.12 -10.66
CA MET A 203 -7.43 13.19 -9.63
C MET A 203 -7.66 13.82 -8.26
N ILE A 204 -7.22 15.08 -8.06
CA ILE A 204 -7.29 15.76 -6.76
C ILE A 204 -8.06 17.08 -6.91
N ALA A 205 -9.15 17.07 -7.64
CA ALA A 205 -10.09 18.17 -7.64
C ALA A 205 -10.88 18.16 -6.32
N GLY A 206 -10.36 18.81 -5.28
CA GLY A 206 -11.06 18.95 -4.00
C GLY A 206 -10.16 19.17 -2.77
N VAL A 207 -8.86 18.97 -2.87
CA VAL A 207 -7.96 19.28 -1.74
C VAL A 207 -7.31 20.65 -1.96
N THR A 208 -7.76 21.65 -1.24
CA THR A 208 -7.06 22.94 -1.14
C THR A 208 -5.67 22.67 -0.53
N PRO A 209 -4.57 23.09 -1.17
CA PRO A 209 -3.24 22.91 -0.57
C PRO A 209 -3.21 23.68 0.76
N MET A 210 -3.03 22.97 1.86
CA MET A 210 -2.65 23.62 3.12
C MET A 210 -1.31 24.31 2.89
N GLY A 211 -1.26 25.58 3.27
CA GLY A 211 -0.14 26.47 3.03
C GLY A 211 1.19 25.86 3.48
N LYS A 212 2.26 26.21 2.77
CA LYS A 212 3.64 25.86 3.11
C LYS A 212 3.88 26.09 4.60
N LEU A 213 4.15 25.01 5.34
CA LEU A 213 4.70 25.11 6.69
C LEU A 213 6.06 25.84 6.61
N ALA A 214 6.23 26.85 7.43
CA ALA A 214 7.47 27.61 7.49
C ALA A 214 8.61 26.74 8.04
N PRO A 215 9.88 26.99 7.65
CA PRO A 215 11.02 26.16 8.06
C PRO A 215 11.29 26.07 9.57
N ALA A 216 10.56 26.81 10.40
CA ALA A 216 10.72 26.83 11.86
C ALA A 216 10.16 25.60 12.57
N ASP A 217 9.25 24.85 11.93
CA ASP A 217 8.54 23.76 12.61
C ASP A 217 9.25 22.40 12.50
N LEU A 218 10.37 22.33 11.77
CA LEU A 218 11.15 21.10 11.57
C LEU A 218 12.19 20.81 12.67
N LYS A 219 12.38 21.71 13.64
CA LYS A 219 13.40 21.55 14.69
C LYS A 219 12.93 20.88 15.98
N ALA A 220 11.65 20.58 16.14
CA ALA A 220 11.11 20.04 17.39
C ALA A 220 11.06 18.51 17.48
N CYS A 221 11.47 17.76 16.45
CA CYS A 221 11.33 16.30 16.43
C CYS A 221 12.60 15.48 16.70
N CYS A 222 13.74 16.08 17.06
CA CYS A 222 15.01 15.35 17.23
C CYS A 222 15.70 15.56 18.59
N THR A 223 14.98 15.88 19.67
CA THR A 223 15.56 15.85 21.02
C THR A 223 14.53 15.29 21.99
N GLY A 224 14.67 14.02 22.31
CA GLY A 224 13.90 13.29 23.32
C GLY A 224 14.19 11.81 23.24
#